data_a44cdbe3874f2d7cbb1259f95eb45785
#
_entry.id   a44cdbe3874f2d7cbb1259f95eb45785
#
_cell.length_a   1.000
_cell.length_b   1.000
_cell.length_c   1.000
_cell.angle_alpha   90.00
_cell.angle_beta   90.00
_cell.angle_gamma   90.00
#
_symmetry.space_group_name_H-M   'P 1'
#
loop_
_entity.id
_entity.type
_entity.pdbx_description
1 polymer ?
#
loop_
_entity_poly.entity_id
_entity_poly.type
_entity_poly.pdbx_seq_one_letter_code
_entity_poly.pdbx_strand_id
1 'polypeptide(L)'
;MKRFAPFFLLTVGVLLNGCATPNVKYSDLRPPTTATVSGDAIMVHLGSDLINSACFTRPKARVEGHTVFVVGYRTLREQSRDFLIRLPISMSSQSVAVVWVDPDGSRVPISITK
;
A
#
# COMPACT_ATOMS: atom_id res chain seq x y z
N MET A 1 -24.82 24.82 -13.80
CA MET A 1 -23.76 24.78 -14.80
C MET A 1 -22.38 24.78 -14.19
N LYS A 2 -22.08 25.71 -13.31
CA LYS A 2 -20.77 25.74 -12.67
C LYS A 2 -20.42 24.47 -11.89
N ARG A 3 -21.44 23.75 -11.43
CA ARG A 3 -21.22 22.51 -10.68
C ARG A 3 -20.71 21.37 -11.55
N PHE A 4 -21.01 21.41 -12.84
CA PHE A 4 -20.59 20.34 -13.74
C PHE A 4 -19.11 20.40 -14.05
N ALA A 5 -18.55 21.60 -14.18
CA ALA A 5 -17.15 21.75 -14.53
C ALA A 5 -16.22 21.10 -13.49
N PRO A 6 -16.33 21.38 -12.16
CA PRO A 6 -15.49 20.70 -11.18
C PRO A 6 -15.74 19.20 -11.14
N PHE A 7 -17.00 18.80 -11.26
CA PHE A 7 -17.34 17.39 -11.25
C PHE A 7 -16.75 16.67 -12.46
N PHE A 8 -16.85 17.28 -13.63
CA PHE A 8 -16.28 16.75 -14.86
C PHE A 8 -14.75 16.64 -14.75
N LEU A 9 -14.10 17.66 -14.21
CA LEU A 9 -12.64 17.62 -14.02
C LEU A 9 -12.23 16.51 -13.08
N LEU A 10 -13.01 16.27 -12.03
CA LEU A 10 -12.74 15.16 -11.11
C LEU A 10 -12.82 13.83 -11.83
N THR A 11 -13.83 13.64 -12.68
CA THR A 11 -13.98 12.41 -13.46
C THR A 11 -12.81 12.21 -14.41
N VAL A 12 -12.40 13.27 -15.11
CA VAL A 12 -11.26 13.20 -16.01
C VAL A 12 -9.98 12.88 -15.23
N GLY A 13 -9.81 13.49 -14.04
CA GLY A 13 -8.68 13.20 -13.18
C GLY A 13 -8.62 11.72 -12.78
N VAL A 14 -9.76 11.12 -12.45
CA VAL A 14 -9.84 9.70 -12.12
C VAL A 14 -9.43 8.86 -13.32
N LEU A 15 -9.88 9.20 -14.53
CA LEU A 15 -9.51 8.48 -15.73
C LEU A 15 -8.02 8.58 -16.02
N LEU A 16 -7.43 9.78 -15.87
CA LEU A 16 -6.01 9.97 -16.08
C LEU A 16 -5.16 9.23 -15.05
N ASN A 17 -5.68 9.05 -13.85
CA ASN A 17 -5.00 8.35 -12.78
C ASN A 17 -5.39 6.88 -12.71
N GLY A 18 -6.14 6.36 -13.69
CA GLY A 18 -6.57 4.97 -13.71
C GLY A 18 -5.42 3.98 -13.67
N CYS A 19 -4.30 4.29 -14.35
CA CYS A 19 -3.11 3.44 -14.33
C CYS A 19 -2.37 3.50 -12.99
N ALA A 20 -2.71 4.45 -12.10
CA ALA A 20 -2.15 4.55 -10.76
C ALA A 20 -3.07 3.90 -9.72
N THR A 21 -4.11 3.20 -10.13
CA THR A 21 -4.98 2.46 -9.22
C THR A 21 -4.25 1.24 -8.66
N PRO A 22 -4.34 0.96 -7.35
CA PRO A 22 -3.73 -0.22 -6.78
C PRO A 22 -4.25 -1.48 -7.48
N ASN A 23 -3.34 -2.37 -7.85
CA ASN A 23 -3.70 -3.55 -8.62
C ASN A 23 -3.00 -4.83 -8.16
N VAL A 24 -2.35 -4.80 -6.99
CA VAL A 24 -1.67 -5.96 -6.44
C VAL A 24 -2.47 -6.49 -5.26
N LYS A 25 -2.88 -7.76 -5.34
CA LYS A 25 -3.55 -8.46 -4.24
C LYS A 25 -2.51 -9.03 -3.28
N TYR A 26 -2.84 -9.06 -1.99
CA TYR A 26 -1.96 -9.65 -0.99
C TYR A 26 -1.63 -11.10 -1.32
N SER A 27 -2.64 -11.86 -1.75
CA SER A 27 -2.48 -13.27 -2.09
C SER A 27 -1.58 -13.54 -3.30
N ASP A 28 -1.32 -12.51 -4.11
CA ASP A 28 -0.44 -12.62 -5.28
C ASP A 28 1.03 -12.52 -4.91
N LEU A 29 1.34 -12.18 -3.67
CA LEU A 29 2.72 -11.98 -3.20
C LEU A 29 3.23 -13.22 -2.47
N ARG A 30 4.42 -13.70 -2.85
CA ARG A 30 5.08 -14.85 -2.23
C ARG A 30 6.56 -14.55 -2.00
N PRO A 31 7.09 -14.85 -0.84
CA PRO A 31 6.36 -15.24 0.38
C PRO A 31 5.37 -14.13 0.79
N PRO A 32 4.42 -14.42 1.68
CA PRO A 32 3.47 -13.39 2.12
C PRO A 32 4.20 -12.16 2.67
N THR A 33 3.67 -10.98 2.35
CA THR A 33 4.22 -9.73 2.86
C THR A 33 4.10 -9.69 4.38
N THR A 34 5.17 -9.32 5.05
CA THR A 34 5.24 -9.23 6.50
C THR A 34 5.77 -7.85 6.91
N ALA A 35 5.74 -7.57 8.19
CA ALA A 35 6.26 -6.30 8.73
C ALA A 35 7.08 -6.56 9.99
N THR A 36 8.05 -5.70 10.23
CA THR A 36 8.90 -5.74 11.42
C THR A 36 8.89 -4.36 12.07
N VAL A 37 8.82 -4.33 13.40
CA VAL A 37 8.94 -3.09 14.15
C VAL A 37 10.41 -2.67 14.18
N SER A 38 10.67 -1.42 13.85
CA SER A 38 12.02 -0.85 13.81
C SER A 38 11.99 0.53 14.49
N GLY A 39 12.12 0.54 15.82
CA GLY A 39 12.09 1.79 16.58
C GLY A 39 10.72 2.47 16.47
N ASP A 40 10.70 3.66 15.90
CA ASP A 40 9.49 4.45 15.68
C ASP A 40 8.92 4.24 14.26
N ALA A 41 9.35 3.20 13.57
CA ALA A 41 8.96 2.92 12.21
C ALA A 41 8.55 1.45 12.05
N ILE A 42 7.87 1.18 10.94
CA ILE A 42 7.51 -0.18 10.54
C ILE A 42 8.22 -0.48 9.21
N MET A 43 8.93 -1.59 9.15
CA MET A 43 9.54 -2.06 7.91
C MET A 43 8.65 -3.13 7.31
N VAL A 44 8.13 -2.87 6.11
CA VAL A 44 7.30 -3.82 5.39
C VAL A 44 8.17 -4.59 4.41
N HIS A 45 8.12 -5.92 4.50
CA HIS A 45 8.89 -6.82 3.63
C HIS A 45 7.95 -7.39 2.58
N LEU A 46 8.07 -6.91 1.35
CA LEU A 46 7.18 -7.27 0.25
C LEU A 46 7.57 -8.63 -0.33
N GLY A 47 6.56 -9.45 -0.63
CA GLY A 47 6.76 -10.64 -1.43
C GLY A 47 6.93 -10.30 -2.92
N SER A 48 7.25 -11.31 -3.71
CA SER A 48 7.32 -11.19 -5.17
C SER A 48 5.94 -11.41 -5.78
N ASP A 49 5.62 -10.65 -6.83
CA ASP A 49 4.36 -10.78 -7.55
C ASP A 49 4.39 -12.04 -8.41
N LEU A 50 3.56 -13.03 -8.08
CA LEU A 50 3.49 -14.28 -8.82
C LEU A 50 2.68 -14.17 -10.12
N ILE A 51 1.78 -13.18 -10.19
CA ILE A 51 0.91 -13.03 -11.36
C ILE A 51 1.68 -12.43 -12.53
N ASN A 52 2.60 -11.51 -12.23
CA ASN A 52 3.39 -10.87 -13.28
C ASN A 52 4.83 -10.71 -12.83
N SER A 53 5.65 -11.70 -13.14
CA SER A 53 7.06 -11.73 -12.74
C SER A 53 7.91 -10.66 -13.42
N ALA A 54 7.41 -10.04 -14.48
CA ALA A 54 8.10 -8.95 -15.17
C ALA A 54 7.88 -7.60 -14.47
N CYS A 55 6.98 -7.54 -13.49
CA CYS A 55 6.66 -6.32 -12.79
C CYS A 55 7.17 -6.36 -11.35
N PHE A 56 7.37 -5.19 -10.79
CA PHE A 56 7.70 -4.99 -9.39
C PHE A 56 6.51 -4.38 -8.68
N THR A 57 6.43 -4.54 -7.36
CA THR A 57 5.39 -3.94 -6.55
C THR A 57 5.88 -2.66 -5.92
N ARG A 58 5.21 -1.55 -6.23
CA ARG A 58 5.46 -0.27 -5.60
C ARG A 58 4.44 -0.06 -4.49
N PRO A 59 4.87 -0.06 -3.21
CA PRO A 59 3.94 0.12 -2.11
C PRO A 59 3.70 1.61 -1.85
N LYS A 60 2.50 1.91 -1.34
CA LYS A 60 2.17 3.20 -0.74
C LYS A 60 1.46 2.94 0.55
N ALA A 61 1.70 3.80 1.54
CA ALA A 61 1.13 3.64 2.86
C ALA A 61 0.41 4.90 3.29
N ARG A 62 -0.64 4.70 4.09
CA ARG A 62 -1.42 5.77 4.70
C ARG A 62 -1.65 5.40 6.16
N VAL A 63 -1.43 6.33 7.06
CA VAL A 63 -1.63 6.13 8.49
C VAL A 63 -2.95 6.78 8.90
N GLU A 64 -3.84 6.00 9.50
CA GLU A 64 -5.11 6.50 10.03
C GLU A 64 -5.32 5.89 11.42
N GLY A 65 -5.40 6.75 12.45
CA GLY A 65 -5.50 6.29 13.82
C GLY A 65 -4.30 5.42 14.18
N HIS A 66 -4.54 4.20 14.62
CA HIS A 66 -3.49 3.24 14.95
C HIS A 66 -3.29 2.18 13.87
N THR A 67 -3.76 2.45 12.67
CA THR A 67 -3.68 1.51 11.56
C THR A 67 -2.88 2.11 10.41
N VAL A 68 -1.99 1.31 9.85
CA VAL A 68 -1.25 1.65 8.64
C VAL A 68 -1.85 0.84 7.50
N PHE A 69 -2.37 1.53 6.50
CA PHE A 69 -2.92 0.90 5.30
C PHE A 69 -1.88 0.92 4.20
N VAL A 70 -1.61 -0.24 3.62
CA VAL A 70 -0.63 -0.40 2.54
C VAL A 70 -1.35 -0.89 1.29
N VAL A 71 -1.05 -0.26 0.17
CA VAL A 71 -1.54 -0.69 -1.15
C VAL A 71 -0.36 -0.95 -2.06
N GLY A 72 -0.56 -1.77 -3.09
CA GLY A 72 0.49 -2.10 -4.03
C GLY A 72 0.11 -1.75 -5.46
N TYR A 73 1.08 -1.20 -6.19
CA TYR A 73 0.95 -0.87 -7.60
C TYR A 73 1.98 -1.66 -8.39
N ARG A 74 1.58 -2.23 -9.52
CA ARG A 74 2.52 -2.86 -10.44
C ARG A 74 3.28 -1.80 -11.21
N THR A 75 4.58 -1.99 -11.32
CA THR A 75 5.45 -1.08 -12.08
C THR A 75 6.56 -1.89 -12.75
N LEU A 76 7.01 -1.43 -13.91
CA LEU A 76 8.16 -2.02 -14.59
C LEU A 76 9.48 -1.53 -14.01
N ARG A 77 9.45 -0.50 -13.19
CA ARG A 77 10.64 0.06 -12.56
C ARG A 77 10.99 -0.74 -11.33
N GLU A 78 12.24 -1.16 -11.20
CA GLU A 78 12.71 -1.91 -10.05
C GLU A 78 12.44 -1.16 -8.75
N GLN A 79 11.96 -1.91 -7.75
CA GLN A 79 11.60 -1.39 -6.44
C GLN A 79 12.30 -2.21 -5.37
N SER A 80 12.63 -1.57 -4.23
CA SER A 80 13.09 -2.29 -3.06
C SER A 80 11.95 -3.15 -2.50
N ARG A 81 12.28 -4.33 -2.00
CA ARG A 81 11.32 -5.19 -1.32
C ARG A 81 11.05 -4.73 0.11
N ASP A 82 11.94 -3.94 0.66
CA ASP A 82 11.78 -3.41 2.01
C ASP A 82 11.27 -1.98 1.91
N PHE A 83 10.17 -1.71 2.60
CA PHE A 83 9.52 -0.41 2.58
C PHE A 83 9.37 0.10 4.00
N LEU A 84 10.06 1.19 4.31
CA LEU A 84 10.06 1.78 5.65
C LEU A 84 8.92 2.80 5.76
N ILE A 85 8.10 2.64 6.80
CA ILE A 85 7.02 3.57 7.11
C ILE A 85 7.34 4.21 8.45
N ARG A 86 7.58 5.53 8.43
CA ARG A 86 7.80 6.28 9.66
C ARG A 86 6.47 6.63 10.28
N LEU A 87 6.34 6.38 11.58
CA LEU A 87 5.11 6.66 12.31
C LEU A 87 5.13 8.07 12.87
N PRO A 88 3.95 8.73 13.02
CA PRO A 88 3.86 9.99 13.74
C PRO A 88 4.39 9.84 15.16
N ILE A 89 4.95 10.92 15.70
CA ILE A 89 5.56 10.93 17.05
C ILE A 89 4.56 10.48 18.12
N SER A 90 3.28 10.80 17.93
CA SER A 90 2.21 10.43 18.87
C SER A 90 1.83 8.96 18.83
N MET A 91 2.41 8.17 17.93
CA MET A 91 2.01 6.80 17.68
C MET A 91 3.08 5.83 18.13
N SER A 92 2.67 4.81 18.89
CA SER A 92 3.58 3.73 19.29
C SER A 92 3.59 2.63 18.25
N SER A 93 4.78 2.24 17.81
CA SER A 93 4.94 1.14 16.86
C SER A 93 4.44 -0.20 17.41
N GLN A 94 4.35 -0.34 18.72
CA GLN A 94 3.90 -1.59 19.35
C GLN A 94 2.39 -1.75 19.36
N SER A 95 1.64 -0.68 19.17
CA SER A 95 0.18 -0.71 19.18
C SER A 95 -0.41 -0.52 17.78
N VAL A 96 0.41 -0.55 16.74
CA VAL A 96 0.00 -0.30 15.36
C VAL A 96 -0.41 -1.60 14.70
N ALA A 97 -1.52 -1.58 13.97
CA ALA A 97 -1.90 -2.62 13.04
C ALA A 97 -1.47 -2.23 11.64
N VAL A 98 -1.01 -3.20 10.86
CA VAL A 98 -0.66 -2.99 9.45
C VAL A 98 -1.59 -3.84 8.61
N VAL A 99 -2.22 -3.22 7.63
CA VAL A 99 -3.24 -3.85 6.81
C VAL A 99 -2.94 -3.60 5.34
N TRP A 100 -2.98 -4.67 4.54
CA TRP A 100 -2.91 -4.56 3.09
C TRP A 100 -4.33 -4.34 2.55
N VAL A 101 -4.49 -3.36 1.68
CA VAL A 101 -5.78 -3.10 1.04
C VAL A 101 -5.71 -3.64 -0.39
N ASP A 102 -6.52 -4.66 -0.67
CA ASP A 102 -6.61 -5.25 -2.00
C ASP A 102 -7.33 -4.29 -2.97
N PRO A 103 -7.16 -4.50 -4.30
CA PRO A 103 -7.80 -3.65 -5.30
C PRO A 103 -9.31 -3.56 -5.18
N ASP A 104 -9.96 -4.59 -4.64
CA ASP A 104 -11.42 -4.60 -4.43
C ASP A 104 -11.85 -3.95 -3.12
N GLY A 105 -10.91 -3.43 -2.34
CA GLY A 105 -11.17 -2.81 -1.04
C GLY A 105 -11.09 -3.77 0.14
N SER A 106 -10.90 -5.06 -0.10
CA SER A 106 -10.73 -6.04 0.97
C SER A 106 -9.47 -5.73 1.77
N ARG A 107 -9.53 -5.98 3.08
CA ARG A 107 -8.42 -5.70 3.99
C ARG A 107 -7.83 -7.00 4.50
N VAL A 108 -6.51 -7.12 4.38
CA VAL A 108 -5.78 -8.31 4.81
C VAL A 108 -4.77 -7.89 5.88
N PRO A 109 -4.88 -8.41 7.11
CA PRO A 109 -3.89 -8.10 8.14
C PRO A 109 -2.50 -8.58 7.73
N ILE A 110 -1.50 -7.74 7.96
CA ILE A 110 -0.10 -8.10 7.73
C ILE A 110 0.49 -8.51 9.06
N SER A 111 1.13 -9.67 9.11
CA SER A 111 1.80 -10.15 10.32
C SER A 111 2.95 -9.22 10.69
N ILE A 112 3.01 -8.85 11.96
CA ILE A 112 4.06 -7.98 12.49
C ILE A 112 4.93 -8.78 13.46
N THR A 113 6.22 -8.73 13.23
CA THR A 113 7.22 -9.31 14.13
C THR A 113 7.89 -8.18 14.91
N LYS A 114 8.02 -8.35 16.21
CA LYS A 114 8.66 -7.35 17.07
C LYS A 114 10.11 -7.67 17.35
#